data_c620c08e482d7c9ac2ba505f146b617d
#
_entry.id   c620c08e482d7c9ac2ba505f146b617d
#
_cell.length_a   1.000
_cell.length_b   1.000
_cell.length_c   1.000
_cell.angle_alpha   90.00
_cell.angle_beta   90.00
_cell.angle_gamma   90.00
#
_symmetry.space_group_name_H-M   'P 1'
#
loop_
_entity.id
_entity.type
_entity.pdbx_description
1 polymer ?
#
loop_
_entity_poly.entity_id
_entity_poly.type
_entity_poly.pdbx_seq_one_letter_code
_entity_poly.pdbx_strand_id
1 'polypeptide(L)'
;MKYGIIQPTYALTNNSGVMVQCKMWAEGLRKLGHEVLLINFWDKNEWKSFDAIIVVSFSLGLRILIKDLFKNNANLVMAPIIDPSIPAWRYKFYCKWWGNQKYLGLTSRFHDLWLSKDWFKLWLVRSEEERHYTNYCLERSQKIIKKVPLHFRIPPIEEMPLKENFCFHASRLASTNKNVPRLIEAAKKYGFNLKLAGYLHGVLEKNWLETLIGDAENIEYVGEVSEKELWNLYKHAKVFALPSLQEGVGMVALEAAAYGCEIVLTNYGAPK
;
A
#
# COMPACT_ATOMS: atom_id res chain seq x y z
N MET A 1 -20.33 -16.94 6.58
CA MET A 1 -20.64 -15.50 6.62
C MET A 1 -20.28 -14.89 5.27
N LYS A 2 -20.97 -13.83 4.87
CA LYS A 2 -20.75 -13.13 3.60
C LYS A 2 -20.14 -11.75 3.84
N TYR A 3 -18.95 -11.50 3.32
CA TYR A 3 -18.23 -10.25 3.46
C TYR A 3 -18.10 -9.50 2.14
N GLY A 4 -18.29 -8.18 2.20
CA GLY A 4 -17.97 -7.29 1.10
C GLY A 4 -16.66 -6.55 1.38
N ILE A 5 -15.76 -6.45 0.40
CA ILE A 5 -14.56 -5.61 0.50
C ILE A 5 -14.65 -4.51 -0.54
N ILE A 6 -14.71 -3.26 -0.08
CA ILE A 6 -14.72 -2.06 -0.90
C ILE A 6 -13.29 -1.60 -1.10
N GLN A 7 -12.88 -1.49 -2.36
CA GLN A 7 -11.57 -1.04 -2.78
C GLN A 7 -11.57 0.46 -3.08
N PRO A 8 -10.44 1.16 -2.94
CA PRO A 8 -10.35 2.56 -3.31
C PRO A 8 -10.56 2.76 -4.82
N THR A 9 -11.36 3.76 -5.17
CA THR A 9 -11.77 4.06 -6.56
C THR A 9 -10.62 4.47 -7.49
N TYR A 10 -9.50 4.94 -6.93
CA TYR A 10 -8.33 5.33 -7.72
C TYR A 10 -7.36 4.17 -8.03
N ALA A 11 -7.64 2.99 -7.54
CA ALA A 11 -6.84 1.80 -7.81
C ALA A 11 -7.25 1.14 -9.14
N LEU A 12 -7.29 1.90 -10.22
CA LEU A 12 -7.52 1.36 -11.57
C LEU A 12 -6.32 0.52 -12.06
N THR A 13 -5.16 0.65 -11.41
CA THR A 13 -4.00 -0.19 -11.69
C THR A 13 -4.04 -1.44 -10.81
N ASN A 14 -4.00 -2.61 -11.42
CA ASN A 14 -4.12 -3.91 -10.76
C ASN A 14 -3.02 -4.22 -9.72
N ASN A 15 -1.99 -3.39 -9.60
CA ASN A 15 -0.78 -3.64 -8.82
C ASN A 15 -0.52 -2.65 -7.69
N SER A 16 -1.52 -1.89 -7.22
CA SER A 16 -1.32 -1.06 -6.02
C SER A 16 -1.23 -1.93 -4.76
N GLY A 17 -0.38 -1.58 -3.79
CA GLY A 17 -0.26 -2.30 -2.53
C GLY A 17 -1.58 -2.47 -1.77
N VAL A 18 -2.50 -1.49 -1.90
CA VAL A 18 -3.84 -1.56 -1.31
C VAL A 18 -4.70 -2.63 -2.00
N MET A 19 -4.61 -2.74 -3.34
CA MET A 19 -5.31 -3.80 -4.08
C MET A 19 -4.80 -5.19 -3.72
N VAL A 20 -3.49 -5.34 -3.60
CA VAL A 20 -2.87 -6.58 -3.14
C VAL A 20 -3.39 -6.95 -1.76
N GLN A 21 -3.45 -6.01 -0.83
CA GLN A 21 -4.00 -6.23 0.51
C GLN A 21 -5.47 -6.68 0.48
N CYS A 22 -6.31 -6.04 -0.35
CA CYS A 22 -7.72 -6.44 -0.51
C CYS A 22 -7.85 -7.89 -1.02
N LYS A 23 -7.07 -8.25 -2.04
CA LYS A 23 -7.05 -9.62 -2.60
C LYS A 23 -6.61 -10.64 -1.55
N MET A 24 -5.54 -10.35 -0.81
CA MET A 24 -5.02 -11.24 0.24
C MET A 24 -6.04 -11.45 1.37
N TRP A 25 -6.71 -10.40 1.82
CA TRP A 25 -7.76 -10.53 2.82
C TRP A 25 -8.96 -11.33 2.30
N ALA A 26 -9.36 -11.10 1.03
CA ALA A 26 -10.42 -11.87 0.40
C ALA A 26 -10.07 -13.37 0.33
N GLU A 27 -8.85 -13.70 -0.08
CA GLU A 27 -8.37 -15.08 -0.15
C GLU A 27 -8.28 -15.73 1.24
N GLY A 28 -7.75 -15.01 2.23
CA GLY A 28 -7.68 -15.47 3.60
C GLY A 28 -9.05 -15.79 4.19
N LEU A 29 -10.03 -14.91 4.02
CA LEU A 29 -11.40 -15.11 4.46
C LEU A 29 -12.07 -16.29 3.72
N ARG A 30 -11.82 -16.45 2.41
CA ARG A 30 -12.33 -17.59 1.64
C ARG A 30 -11.74 -18.92 2.13
N LYS A 31 -10.44 -18.96 2.45
CA LYS A 31 -9.79 -20.14 3.05
C LYS A 31 -10.39 -20.52 4.41
N LEU A 32 -10.95 -19.55 5.12
CA LEU A 32 -11.69 -19.77 6.36
C LEU A 32 -13.16 -20.18 6.14
N GLY A 33 -13.57 -20.44 4.90
CA GLY A 33 -14.93 -20.89 4.57
C GLY A 33 -15.97 -19.79 4.46
N HIS A 34 -15.55 -18.52 4.26
CA HIS A 34 -16.46 -17.38 4.10
C HIS A 34 -16.68 -17.05 2.63
N GLU A 35 -17.88 -16.57 2.30
CA GLU A 35 -18.16 -15.94 1.01
C GLU A 35 -17.60 -14.51 1.02
N VAL A 36 -16.78 -14.14 0.02
CA VAL A 36 -16.18 -12.81 -0.05
C VAL A 36 -16.31 -12.24 -1.45
N LEU A 37 -16.93 -11.07 -1.54
CA LEU A 37 -17.07 -10.29 -2.76
C LEU A 37 -16.16 -9.06 -2.70
N LEU A 38 -15.30 -8.90 -3.73
CA LEU A 38 -14.62 -7.62 -4.00
C LEU A 38 -15.62 -6.72 -4.70
N ILE A 39 -16.06 -5.68 -4.03
CA ILE A 39 -17.18 -4.86 -4.47
C ILE A 39 -16.73 -3.85 -5.52
N ASN A 40 -17.39 -3.91 -6.67
CA ASN A 40 -17.35 -2.86 -7.68
C ASN A 40 -18.53 -1.90 -7.45
N PHE A 41 -18.26 -0.60 -7.40
CA PHE A 41 -19.28 0.42 -7.16
C PHE A 41 -20.31 0.57 -8.26
N TRP A 42 -19.96 0.15 -9.47
CA TRP A 42 -20.84 0.23 -10.64
C TRP A 42 -21.84 -0.90 -10.72
N ASP A 43 -21.64 -1.98 -9.94
CA ASP A 43 -22.52 -3.12 -9.92
C ASP A 43 -23.68 -2.88 -8.94
N LYS A 44 -24.85 -3.43 -9.26
CA LYS A 44 -25.98 -3.46 -8.35
C LYS A 44 -25.69 -4.43 -7.22
N ASN A 45 -25.48 -3.89 -6.03
CA ASN A 45 -25.18 -4.68 -4.84
C ASN A 45 -26.34 -4.68 -3.84
N GLU A 46 -26.63 -5.86 -3.28
CA GLU A 46 -27.58 -6.02 -2.18
C GLU A 46 -26.85 -5.84 -0.83
N TRP A 47 -26.71 -4.60 -0.41
CA TRP A 47 -25.92 -4.23 0.77
C TRP A 47 -26.36 -4.94 2.06
N LYS A 48 -27.65 -5.25 2.20
CA LYS A 48 -28.20 -5.96 3.37
C LYS A 48 -27.81 -7.44 3.41
N SER A 49 -27.38 -8.02 2.31
CA SER A 49 -26.99 -9.42 2.22
C SER A 49 -25.60 -9.69 2.84
N PHE A 50 -24.79 -8.67 3.10
CA PHE A 50 -23.49 -8.82 3.71
C PHE A 50 -23.57 -8.82 5.23
N ASP A 51 -22.90 -9.77 5.88
CA ASP A 51 -22.73 -9.79 7.33
C ASP A 51 -21.85 -8.64 7.82
N ALA A 52 -20.83 -8.27 7.03
CA ALA A 52 -20.04 -7.05 7.22
C ALA A 52 -19.44 -6.57 5.91
N ILE A 53 -19.16 -5.24 5.84
CA ILE A 53 -18.52 -4.60 4.71
C ILE A 53 -17.23 -3.93 5.18
N ILE A 54 -16.11 -4.34 4.61
CA ILE A 54 -14.78 -3.82 4.90
C ILE A 54 -14.44 -2.72 3.89
N VAL A 55 -14.26 -1.50 4.35
CA VAL A 55 -13.83 -0.35 3.56
C VAL A 55 -12.32 -0.21 3.71
N VAL A 56 -11.60 -0.38 2.61
CA VAL A 56 -10.13 -0.33 2.61
C VAL A 56 -9.67 0.97 1.99
N SER A 57 -8.88 1.75 2.75
CA SER A 57 -8.47 3.12 2.42
C SER A 57 -9.66 4.10 2.37
N PHE A 58 -9.36 5.39 2.41
CA PHE A 58 -10.37 6.44 2.36
C PHE A 58 -9.97 7.52 1.36
N SER A 59 -10.87 7.82 0.41
CA SER A 59 -10.68 8.83 -0.62
C SER A 59 -11.74 9.92 -0.55
N LEU A 60 -11.48 11.05 -1.20
CA LEU A 60 -12.47 12.10 -1.40
C LEU A 60 -13.74 11.54 -2.06
N GLY A 61 -14.89 11.98 -1.59
CA GLY A 61 -16.20 11.54 -2.11
C GLY A 61 -16.69 10.20 -1.55
N LEU A 62 -15.81 9.36 -0.99
CA LEU A 62 -16.22 8.08 -0.42
C LEU A 62 -17.21 8.24 0.75
N ARG A 63 -17.17 9.37 1.45
CA ARG A 63 -18.08 9.66 2.56
C ARG A 63 -19.56 9.61 2.17
N ILE A 64 -19.91 10.07 0.96
CA ILE A 64 -21.30 10.05 0.49
C ILE A 64 -21.78 8.59 0.36
N LEU A 65 -20.97 7.76 -0.29
CA LEU A 65 -21.26 6.34 -0.44
C LEU A 65 -21.34 5.63 0.92
N ILE A 66 -20.38 5.86 1.81
CA ILE A 66 -20.39 5.23 3.15
C ILE A 66 -21.61 5.64 3.97
N LYS A 67 -22.09 6.87 3.80
CA LYS A 67 -23.35 7.31 4.45
C LYS A 67 -24.55 6.47 3.99
N ASP A 68 -24.64 6.19 2.70
CA ASP A 68 -25.73 5.37 2.17
C ASP A 68 -25.55 3.89 2.48
N LEU A 69 -24.31 3.39 2.48
CA LEU A 69 -24.01 2.05 2.98
C LEU A 69 -24.42 1.88 4.43
N PHE A 70 -24.08 2.83 5.30
CA PHE A 70 -24.41 2.78 6.72
C PHE A 70 -25.92 2.71 6.99
N LYS A 71 -26.74 3.35 6.15
CA LYS A 71 -28.21 3.23 6.24
C LYS A 71 -28.71 1.83 5.89
N ASN A 72 -27.99 1.11 5.02
CA ASN A 72 -28.39 -0.20 4.50
C ASN A 72 -27.69 -1.36 5.21
N ASN A 73 -26.48 -1.14 5.73
CA ASN A 73 -25.71 -2.13 6.48
C ASN A 73 -24.90 -1.44 7.58
N ALA A 74 -25.29 -1.66 8.83
CA ALA A 74 -24.63 -1.04 9.98
C ALA A 74 -23.33 -1.76 10.42
N ASN A 75 -22.95 -2.86 9.78
CA ASN A 75 -21.73 -3.61 10.11
C ASN A 75 -20.54 -3.20 9.22
N LEU A 76 -20.21 -1.91 9.26
CA LEU A 76 -19.08 -1.38 8.53
C LEU A 76 -17.77 -1.51 9.32
N VAL A 77 -16.73 -1.95 8.65
CA VAL A 77 -15.37 -2.10 9.15
C VAL A 77 -14.44 -1.20 8.35
N MET A 78 -13.58 -0.44 9.02
CA MET A 78 -12.64 0.48 8.36
C MET A 78 -11.20 -0.01 8.45
N ALA A 79 -10.53 -0.09 7.32
CA ALA A 79 -9.09 -0.21 7.24
C ALA A 79 -8.52 1.10 6.64
N PRO A 80 -8.11 2.07 7.45
CA PRO A 80 -7.89 3.45 7.00
C PRO A 80 -6.67 3.63 6.09
N ILE A 81 -5.69 2.73 6.16
CA ILE A 81 -4.42 2.80 5.42
C ILE A 81 -3.74 4.15 5.67
N ILE A 82 -3.41 4.40 6.93
CA ILE A 82 -2.70 5.61 7.33
C ILE A 82 -1.20 5.35 7.20
N ASP A 83 -0.57 6.04 6.23
CA ASP A 83 0.87 6.09 6.11
C ASP A 83 1.35 7.44 6.67
N PRO A 84 1.93 7.46 7.88
CA PRO A 84 2.23 8.70 8.58
C PRO A 84 3.40 9.43 7.95
N SER A 85 3.08 10.44 7.12
CA SER A 85 4.05 11.36 6.52
C SER A 85 4.22 12.66 7.32
N ILE A 86 3.35 12.88 8.29
CA ILE A 86 3.30 14.10 9.10
C ILE A 86 3.09 13.73 10.57
N PRO A 87 3.57 14.54 11.51
CA PRO A 87 3.37 14.28 12.94
C PRO A 87 1.90 14.13 13.31
N ALA A 88 1.60 13.27 14.29
CA ALA A 88 0.23 12.91 14.66
C ALA A 88 -0.64 14.14 15.05
N TRP A 89 -0.05 15.14 15.74
CA TRP A 89 -0.77 16.38 16.09
C TRP A 89 -1.23 17.15 14.85
N ARG A 90 -0.38 17.21 13.80
CA ARG A 90 -0.69 17.89 12.53
C ARG A 90 -1.74 17.09 11.73
N TYR A 91 -1.64 15.77 11.75
CA TYR A 91 -2.66 14.90 11.17
C TYR A 91 -4.02 15.11 11.85
N LYS A 92 -4.05 15.19 13.19
CA LYS A 92 -5.27 15.48 13.97
C LYS A 92 -5.87 16.83 13.60
N PHE A 93 -5.02 17.86 13.41
CA PHE A 93 -5.44 19.18 12.95
C PHE A 93 -6.13 19.10 11.57
N TYR A 94 -5.54 18.37 10.61
CA TYR A 94 -6.16 18.16 9.29
C TYR A 94 -7.48 17.39 9.39
N CYS A 95 -7.59 16.41 10.26
CA CYS A 95 -8.84 15.70 10.50
C CYS A 95 -9.94 16.63 11.01
N LYS A 96 -9.66 17.45 12.01
CA LYS A 96 -10.68 18.24 12.69
C LYS A 96 -11.01 19.57 12.02
N TRP A 97 -10.01 20.28 11.49
CA TRP A 97 -10.14 21.69 11.15
C TRP A 97 -9.90 22.01 9.67
N TRP A 98 -8.95 21.36 9.02
CA TRP A 98 -8.48 21.78 7.70
C TRP A 98 -9.43 21.44 6.55
N GLY A 99 -10.40 20.59 6.69
CA GLY A 99 -11.29 20.18 5.62
C GLY A 99 -12.68 20.80 5.67
N ASN A 100 -12.95 21.68 6.63
CA ASN A 100 -14.29 22.25 6.86
C ASN A 100 -14.48 23.60 6.17
N GLN A 101 -13.98 23.76 4.95
CA GLN A 101 -14.13 24.98 4.16
C GLN A 101 -15.45 24.92 3.35
N LYS A 102 -16.58 24.88 4.06
CA LYS A 102 -17.92 24.73 3.46
C LYS A 102 -18.22 25.81 2.42
N TYR A 103 -17.75 27.03 2.64
CA TYR A 103 -17.98 28.16 1.74
C TYR A 103 -17.17 28.10 0.44
N LEU A 104 -16.08 27.35 0.41
CA LEU A 104 -15.21 27.17 -0.75
C LEU A 104 -15.40 25.80 -1.42
N GLY A 105 -16.31 24.97 -0.93
CA GLY A 105 -16.51 23.61 -1.45
C GLY A 105 -15.29 22.68 -1.22
N LEU A 106 -14.30 23.11 -0.46
CA LEU A 106 -13.06 22.37 -0.21
C LEU A 106 -13.24 21.43 0.97
N THR A 107 -13.00 20.16 0.73
CA THR A 107 -12.88 19.14 1.78
C THR A 107 -11.57 18.38 1.63
N SER A 108 -11.15 17.69 2.67
CA SER A 108 -9.99 16.79 2.62
C SER A 108 -10.41 15.36 2.97
N ARG A 109 -9.69 14.38 2.42
CA ARG A 109 -9.90 12.96 2.77
C ARG A 109 -9.81 12.70 4.27
N PHE A 110 -8.98 13.46 4.99
CA PHE A 110 -8.80 13.34 6.44
C PHE A 110 -10.03 13.82 7.19
N HIS A 111 -10.62 14.93 6.76
CA HIS A 111 -11.82 15.49 7.37
C HIS A 111 -13.05 14.62 7.06
N ASP A 112 -13.17 14.12 5.83
CA ASP A 112 -14.24 13.19 5.46
C ASP A 112 -14.18 11.90 6.28
N LEU A 113 -12.99 11.35 6.52
CA LEU A 113 -12.78 10.21 7.40
C LEU A 113 -13.17 10.54 8.85
N TRP A 114 -12.79 11.73 9.35
CA TRP A 114 -13.20 12.20 10.66
C TRP A 114 -14.71 12.28 10.82
N LEU A 115 -15.41 12.84 9.84
CA LEU A 115 -16.88 12.97 9.86
C LEU A 115 -17.61 11.63 9.79
N SER A 116 -17.00 10.61 9.20
CA SER A 116 -17.60 9.27 9.04
C SER A 116 -17.15 8.27 10.10
N LYS A 117 -16.25 8.66 10.98
CA LYS A 117 -15.61 7.74 11.94
C LYS A 117 -16.57 6.93 12.82
N ASP A 118 -17.75 7.49 13.14
CA ASP A 118 -18.73 6.85 14.02
C ASP A 118 -19.64 5.85 13.29
N TRP A 119 -19.54 5.76 11.95
CA TRP A 119 -20.26 4.77 11.17
C TRP A 119 -19.58 3.40 11.17
N PHE A 120 -18.31 3.32 11.61
CA PHE A 120 -17.53 2.09 11.63
C PHE A 120 -17.53 1.46 13.01
N LYS A 121 -17.95 0.19 13.10
CA LYS A 121 -17.95 -0.59 14.34
C LYS A 121 -16.58 -1.12 14.72
N LEU A 122 -15.73 -1.35 13.72
CA LEU A 122 -14.39 -1.93 13.89
C LEU A 122 -13.39 -1.23 12.98
N TRP A 123 -12.16 -1.10 13.48
CA TRP A 123 -11.03 -0.51 12.76
C TRP A 123 -9.92 -1.54 12.66
N LEU A 124 -9.43 -1.78 11.43
CA LEU A 124 -8.33 -2.70 11.16
C LEU A 124 -7.08 -1.89 10.81
N VAL A 125 -6.02 -2.08 11.57
CA VAL A 125 -4.75 -1.36 11.39
C VAL A 125 -3.61 -2.35 11.19
N ARG A 126 -2.60 -1.97 10.41
CA ARG A 126 -1.49 -2.85 10.01
C ARG A 126 -0.35 -2.84 11.04
N SER A 127 -0.17 -1.73 11.74
CA SER A 127 0.96 -1.49 12.66
C SER A 127 0.51 -0.80 13.95
N GLU A 128 1.39 -0.78 14.95
CA GLU A 128 1.16 -0.03 16.19
C GLU A 128 1.18 1.49 15.94
N GLU A 129 1.96 1.96 14.98
CA GLU A 129 1.97 3.35 14.58
C GLU A 129 0.62 3.76 13.98
N GLU A 130 0.07 2.97 13.06
CA GLU A 130 -1.27 3.20 12.51
C GLU A 130 -2.35 3.13 13.59
N ARG A 131 -2.20 2.24 14.60
CA ARG A 131 -3.06 2.18 15.78
C ARG A 131 -3.01 3.50 16.56
N HIS A 132 -1.80 4.01 16.80
CA HIS A 132 -1.62 5.30 17.49
C HIS A 132 -2.32 6.43 16.74
N TYR A 133 -2.13 6.54 15.42
CA TYR A 133 -2.80 7.57 14.60
C TYR A 133 -4.32 7.41 14.63
N THR A 134 -4.84 6.19 14.51
CA THR A 134 -6.28 5.93 14.55
C THR A 134 -6.88 6.29 15.91
N ASN A 135 -6.20 5.93 17.00
CA ASN A 135 -6.64 6.27 18.36
C ASN A 135 -6.55 7.78 18.62
N TYR A 136 -5.39 8.39 18.41
CA TYR A 136 -5.13 9.78 18.75
C TYR A 136 -5.80 10.78 17.80
N CYS A 137 -5.68 10.58 16.48
CA CYS A 137 -6.15 11.56 15.50
C CYS A 137 -7.65 11.44 15.23
N LEU A 138 -8.18 10.21 15.17
CA LEU A 138 -9.60 9.95 14.93
C LEU A 138 -10.39 9.74 16.22
N GLU A 139 -9.73 9.79 17.38
CA GLU A 139 -10.35 9.61 18.70
C GLU A 139 -11.18 8.31 18.79
N ARG A 140 -10.64 7.22 18.25
CA ARG A 140 -11.26 5.90 18.32
C ARG A 140 -10.79 5.13 19.55
N SER A 141 -11.72 4.49 20.24
CA SER A 141 -11.39 3.63 21.39
C SER A 141 -10.48 2.47 20.95
N GLN A 142 -9.45 2.18 21.72
CA GLN A 142 -8.57 1.03 21.46
C GLN A 142 -9.32 -0.30 21.42
N LYS A 143 -10.47 -0.41 22.11
CA LYS A 143 -11.29 -1.63 22.13
C LYS A 143 -11.81 -2.02 20.74
N ILE A 144 -12.07 -1.04 19.88
CA ILE A 144 -12.58 -1.25 18.51
C ILE A 144 -11.48 -1.18 17.45
N ILE A 145 -10.20 -1.07 17.84
CA ILE A 145 -9.07 -1.08 16.92
C ILE A 145 -8.36 -2.43 17.05
N LYS A 146 -8.31 -3.17 15.95
CA LYS A 146 -7.62 -4.46 15.89
C LYS A 146 -6.46 -4.39 14.91
N LYS A 147 -5.29 -4.85 15.35
CA LYS A 147 -4.13 -4.99 14.46
C LYS A 147 -4.27 -6.26 13.65
N VAL A 148 -4.26 -6.09 12.33
CA VAL A 148 -4.21 -7.16 11.35
C VAL A 148 -2.97 -6.92 10.50
N PRO A 149 -1.87 -7.61 10.80
CA PRO A 149 -0.64 -7.46 10.03
C PRO A 149 -0.86 -7.84 8.57
N LEU A 150 -0.05 -7.27 7.70
CA LEU A 150 -0.04 -7.69 6.30
C LEU A 150 0.48 -9.12 6.21
N HIS A 151 -0.17 -9.90 5.38
CA HIS A 151 0.26 -11.26 5.07
C HIS A 151 1.18 -11.24 3.84
N PHE A 152 2.04 -12.24 3.71
CA PHE A 152 2.89 -12.43 2.55
C PHE A 152 2.12 -13.12 1.43
N ARG A 153 2.33 -12.68 0.19
CA ARG A 153 1.79 -13.31 -1.02
C ARG A 153 2.81 -14.24 -1.70
N ILE A 154 3.80 -14.68 -0.95
CA ILE A 154 4.88 -15.50 -1.47
C ILE A 154 4.46 -16.96 -1.42
N PRO A 155 4.57 -17.72 -2.52
CA PRO A 155 4.38 -19.17 -2.48
C PRO A 155 5.44 -19.82 -1.58
N PRO A 156 5.19 -21.05 -1.08
CA PRO A 156 6.21 -21.80 -0.37
C PRO A 156 7.50 -21.89 -1.20
N ILE A 157 8.62 -21.64 -0.56
CA ILE A 157 9.93 -21.69 -1.20
C ILE A 157 10.51 -23.07 -0.90
N GLU A 158 10.57 -23.92 -1.91
CA GLU A 158 11.10 -25.28 -1.76
C GLU A 158 12.63 -25.30 -1.81
N GLU A 159 13.22 -24.48 -2.70
CA GLU A 159 14.67 -24.36 -2.85
C GLU A 159 15.08 -22.90 -3.07
N MET A 160 16.22 -22.52 -2.44
CA MET A 160 16.86 -21.24 -2.65
C MET A 160 18.11 -21.42 -3.52
N PRO A 161 18.13 -20.82 -4.72
CA PRO A 161 19.33 -20.82 -5.54
C PRO A 161 20.45 -20.00 -4.90
N LEU A 162 21.67 -20.21 -5.37
CA LEU A 162 22.79 -19.34 -5.00
C LEU A 162 22.51 -17.91 -5.43
N LYS A 163 22.80 -16.98 -4.56
CA LYS A 163 22.62 -15.55 -4.82
C LYS A 163 23.65 -15.05 -5.83
N GLU A 164 23.17 -14.30 -6.80
CA GLU A 164 23.98 -13.58 -7.76
C GLU A 164 24.38 -12.21 -7.20
N ASN A 165 25.54 -11.72 -7.59
CA ASN A 165 26.08 -10.46 -7.05
C ASN A 165 25.46 -9.23 -7.73
N PHE A 166 24.15 -9.01 -7.50
CA PHE A 166 23.47 -7.78 -7.91
C PHE A 166 22.52 -7.26 -6.83
N CYS A 167 22.34 -5.94 -6.85
CA CYS A 167 21.31 -5.25 -6.09
C CYS A 167 20.04 -5.16 -6.94
N PHE A 168 18.90 -5.47 -6.35
CA PHE A 168 17.61 -5.38 -7.00
C PHE A 168 16.74 -4.29 -6.36
N HIS A 169 15.99 -3.58 -7.18
CA HIS A 169 14.98 -2.63 -6.77
C HIS A 169 13.70 -2.83 -7.59
N ALA A 170 12.56 -2.88 -6.91
CA ALA A 170 11.26 -2.97 -7.55
C ALA A 170 10.29 -1.93 -6.98
N SER A 171 9.80 -1.03 -7.83
CA SER A 171 8.83 -0.02 -7.43
C SER A 171 8.20 0.69 -8.64
N ARG A 172 7.32 1.68 -8.39
CA ARG A 172 6.99 2.71 -9.38
C ARG A 172 8.18 3.66 -9.51
N LEU A 173 9.06 3.41 -10.47
CA LEU A 173 10.39 4.03 -10.56
C LEU A 173 10.36 5.56 -10.64
N ALA A 174 9.42 6.15 -11.40
CA ALA A 174 9.29 7.61 -11.54
C ALA A 174 8.65 8.32 -10.32
N SER A 175 8.28 7.57 -9.29
CA SER A 175 7.76 8.19 -8.06
C SER A 175 8.90 8.84 -7.27
N THR A 176 8.82 10.16 -7.05
CA THR A 176 9.79 10.92 -6.25
C THR A 176 10.00 10.32 -4.86
N ASN A 177 8.93 9.71 -4.30
CA ASN A 177 8.97 9.07 -3.00
C ASN A 177 9.86 7.82 -2.96
N LYS A 178 10.08 7.14 -4.08
CA LYS A 178 10.92 5.95 -4.17
C LYS A 178 12.42 6.25 -4.26
N ASN A 179 12.76 7.50 -4.55
CA ASN A 179 14.14 8.01 -4.51
C ASN A 179 15.13 7.19 -5.37
N VAL A 180 14.65 6.69 -6.51
CA VAL A 180 15.41 5.87 -7.46
C VAL A 180 16.67 6.57 -7.98
N PRO A 181 16.65 7.89 -8.26
CA PRO A 181 17.85 8.60 -8.69
C PRO A 181 19.05 8.42 -7.75
N ARG A 182 18.81 8.46 -6.43
CA ARG A 182 19.87 8.27 -5.44
C ARG A 182 20.45 6.85 -5.45
N LEU A 183 19.65 5.83 -5.76
CA LEU A 183 20.10 4.46 -5.90
C LEU A 183 20.96 4.29 -7.15
N ILE A 184 20.54 4.88 -8.28
CA ILE A 184 21.30 4.92 -9.53
C ILE A 184 22.65 5.61 -9.33
N GLU A 185 22.64 6.77 -8.67
CA GLU A 185 23.85 7.54 -8.34
C GLU A 185 24.83 6.71 -7.49
N ALA A 186 24.32 6.00 -6.50
CA ALA A 186 25.12 5.10 -5.67
C ALA A 186 25.72 3.93 -6.51
N ALA A 187 24.91 3.30 -7.39
CA ALA A 187 25.40 2.23 -8.25
C ALA A 187 26.51 2.69 -9.18
N LYS A 188 26.38 3.88 -9.80
CA LYS A 188 27.45 4.50 -10.61
C LYS A 188 28.72 4.77 -9.82
N LYS A 189 28.54 5.36 -8.63
CA LYS A 189 29.68 5.76 -7.78
C LYS A 189 30.49 4.58 -7.25
N TYR A 190 29.79 3.51 -6.85
CA TYR A 190 30.42 2.36 -6.18
C TYR A 190 30.55 1.12 -7.06
N GLY A 191 30.08 1.17 -8.32
CA GLY A 191 30.28 0.13 -9.30
C GLY A 191 29.56 -1.20 -9.06
N PHE A 192 28.50 -1.24 -8.27
CA PHE A 192 27.74 -2.48 -8.06
C PHE A 192 26.68 -2.66 -9.14
N ASN A 193 26.40 -3.91 -9.51
CA ASN A 193 25.35 -4.25 -10.47
C ASN A 193 23.97 -3.95 -9.89
N LEU A 194 23.16 -3.20 -10.61
CA LEU A 194 21.81 -2.79 -10.19
C LEU A 194 20.78 -3.20 -11.24
N LYS A 195 19.76 -3.95 -10.83
CA LYS A 195 18.58 -4.23 -11.65
C LYS A 195 17.38 -3.46 -11.13
N LEU A 196 16.68 -2.76 -12.03
CA LEU A 196 15.52 -1.94 -11.74
C LEU A 196 14.28 -2.54 -12.41
N ALA A 197 13.26 -2.91 -11.64
CA ALA A 197 11.97 -3.35 -12.15
C ALA A 197 10.86 -2.36 -11.78
N GLY A 198 9.93 -2.13 -12.69
CA GLY A 198 8.76 -1.34 -12.42
C GLY A 198 8.19 -0.62 -13.62
N TYR A 199 6.95 -0.19 -13.46
CA TYR A 199 6.20 0.49 -14.50
C TYR A 199 6.68 1.94 -14.67
N LEU A 200 6.76 2.38 -15.94
CA LEU A 200 7.02 3.75 -16.36
C LEU A 200 5.90 4.25 -17.26
N HIS A 201 5.37 5.44 -16.96
CA HIS A 201 4.25 6.02 -17.69
C HIS A 201 4.72 6.78 -18.94
N GLY A 202 4.51 6.16 -20.10
CA GLY A 202 4.79 6.79 -21.39
C GLY A 202 6.26 7.08 -21.65
N VAL A 203 6.51 7.82 -22.73
CA VAL A 203 7.86 8.11 -23.24
C VAL A 203 8.67 9.02 -22.30
N LEU A 204 8.01 9.96 -21.64
CA LEU A 204 8.70 10.94 -20.79
C LEU A 204 9.37 10.29 -19.57
N GLU A 205 8.69 9.35 -18.89
CA GLU A 205 9.28 8.65 -17.75
C GLU A 205 10.39 7.68 -18.20
N LYS A 206 10.27 7.09 -19.40
CA LYS A 206 11.33 6.26 -19.98
C LYS A 206 12.59 7.08 -20.28
N ASN A 207 12.44 8.18 -21.00
CA ASN A 207 13.56 9.08 -21.32
C ASN A 207 14.23 9.63 -20.05
N TRP A 208 13.43 9.92 -19.01
CA TRP A 208 13.95 10.33 -17.72
C TRP A 208 14.84 9.24 -17.10
N LEU A 209 14.40 7.98 -17.09
CA LEU A 209 15.20 6.88 -16.53
C LEU A 209 16.46 6.64 -17.37
N GLU A 210 16.34 6.60 -18.69
CA GLU A 210 17.45 6.43 -19.62
C GLU A 210 18.50 7.54 -19.43
N THR A 211 18.07 8.80 -19.27
CA THR A 211 18.97 9.92 -18.98
C THR A 211 19.70 9.73 -17.63
N LEU A 212 19.00 9.22 -16.61
CA LEU A 212 19.60 8.94 -15.32
C LEU A 212 20.62 7.79 -15.38
N ILE A 213 20.34 6.73 -16.12
CA ILE A 213 21.25 5.61 -16.30
C ILE A 213 22.44 6.03 -17.17
N GLY A 214 22.19 6.77 -18.26
CA GLY A 214 23.25 7.17 -19.21
C GLY A 214 24.03 5.96 -19.71
N ASP A 215 25.37 6.06 -19.77
CA ASP A 215 26.28 5.03 -20.28
C ASP A 215 26.70 4.00 -19.19
N ALA A 216 25.97 3.89 -18.07
CA ALA A 216 26.38 2.99 -17.00
C ALA A 216 26.02 1.53 -17.33
N GLU A 217 27.01 0.73 -17.68
CA GLU A 217 26.87 -0.69 -18.06
C GLU A 217 26.46 -1.61 -16.90
N ASN A 218 26.65 -1.16 -15.65
CA ASN A 218 26.29 -1.91 -14.43
C ASN A 218 24.84 -1.69 -13.97
N ILE A 219 24.02 -0.97 -14.74
CA ILE A 219 22.63 -0.68 -14.38
C ILE A 219 21.69 -1.17 -15.48
N GLU A 220 20.80 -2.10 -15.14
CA GLU A 220 19.84 -2.71 -16.05
C GLU A 220 18.41 -2.33 -15.66
N TYR A 221 17.63 -1.77 -16.59
CA TYR A 221 16.19 -1.66 -16.45
C TYR A 221 15.50 -2.86 -17.08
N VAL A 222 14.95 -3.74 -16.26
CA VAL A 222 14.29 -4.99 -16.69
C VAL A 222 12.83 -4.81 -17.09
N GLY A 223 12.28 -3.60 -16.96
CA GLY A 223 10.89 -3.31 -17.34
C GLY A 223 9.86 -3.60 -16.24
N GLU A 224 8.58 -3.61 -16.65
CA GLU A 224 7.50 -4.11 -15.83
C GLU A 224 7.49 -5.64 -15.93
N VAL A 225 7.65 -6.30 -14.78
CA VAL A 225 7.77 -7.76 -14.71
C VAL A 225 6.49 -8.39 -14.12
N SER A 226 6.19 -9.61 -14.55
CA SER A 226 5.15 -10.44 -13.94
C SER A 226 5.50 -10.82 -12.50
N GLU A 227 4.53 -11.26 -11.71
CA GLU A 227 4.80 -11.76 -10.34
C GLU A 227 5.82 -12.90 -10.32
N LYS A 228 5.74 -13.82 -11.29
CA LYS A 228 6.67 -14.95 -11.39
C LYS A 228 8.11 -14.48 -11.66
N GLU A 229 8.28 -13.51 -12.55
CA GLU A 229 9.58 -12.90 -12.84
C GLU A 229 10.10 -12.10 -11.66
N LEU A 230 9.22 -11.35 -10.96
CA LEU A 230 9.57 -10.62 -9.75
C LEU A 230 10.12 -11.57 -8.68
N TRP A 231 9.45 -12.70 -8.45
CA TRP A 231 9.92 -13.70 -7.49
C TRP A 231 11.24 -14.33 -7.92
N ASN A 232 11.43 -14.56 -9.21
CA ASN A 232 12.69 -15.06 -9.74
C ASN A 232 13.84 -14.06 -9.50
N LEU A 233 13.59 -12.76 -9.70
CA LEU A 233 14.57 -11.71 -9.41
C LEU A 233 14.91 -11.66 -7.90
N TYR A 234 13.93 -11.76 -7.01
CA TYR A 234 14.19 -11.87 -5.58
C TYR A 234 15.00 -13.11 -5.21
N LYS A 235 14.70 -14.27 -5.83
CA LYS A 235 15.45 -15.52 -5.57
C LYS A 235 16.94 -15.36 -5.86
N HIS A 236 17.30 -14.67 -6.93
CA HIS A 236 18.68 -14.54 -7.39
C HIS A 236 19.40 -13.31 -6.84
N ALA A 237 18.69 -12.23 -6.52
CA ALA A 237 19.30 -11.02 -5.99
C ALA A 237 19.97 -11.25 -4.63
N LYS A 238 21.23 -10.82 -4.48
CA LYS A 238 21.92 -10.81 -3.19
C LYS A 238 21.37 -9.72 -2.28
N VAL A 239 21.15 -8.51 -2.82
CA VAL A 239 20.69 -7.34 -2.08
C VAL A 239 19.39 -6.83 -2.69
N PHE A 240 18.45 -6.43 -1.85
CA PHE A 240 17.30 -5.65 -2.25
C PHE A 240 17.33 -4.28 -1.59
N ALA A 241 17.31 -3.21 -2.39
CA ALA A 241 17.36 -1.84 -1.89
C ALA A 241 16.05 -1.11 -2.11
N LEU A 242 15.50 -0.50 -1.05
CA LEU A 242 14.31 0.37 -1.12
C LEU A 242 14.62 1.72 -0.45
N PRO A 243 15.23 2.67 -1.16
CA PRO A 243 15.65 3.95 -0.62
C PRO A 243 14.52 4.97 -0.49
N SER A 244 13.28 4.50 -0.31
CA SER A 244 12.09 5.35 -0.25
C SER A 244 12.22 6.42 0.82
N LEU A 245 11.82 7.66 0.49
CA LEU A 245 11.74 8.78 1.44
C LEU A 245 10.61 8.58 2.44
N GLN A 246 9.59 7.82 2.05
CA GLN A 246 8.46 7.45 2.87
C GLN A 246 7.90 6.11 2.42
N GLU A 247 7.61 5.24 3.36
CA GLU A 247 7.04 3.92 3.09
C GLU A 247 6.01 3.55 4.16
N GLY A 248 4.87 3.03 3.72
CA GLY A 248 3.84 2.55 4.64
C GLY A 248 4.26 1.24 5.31
N VAL A 249 4.54 0.21 4.52
CA VAL A 249 4.95 -1.12 4.99
C VAL A 249 6.15 -1.67 4.21
N GLY A 250 6.33 -1.22 2.95
CA GLY A 250 7.40 -1.72 2.10
C GLY A 250 7.25 -3.20 1.76
N MET A 251 6.05 -3.62 1.32
CA MET A 251 5.73 -5.04 1.04
C MET A 251 6.78 -5.73 0.16
N VAL A 252 7.30 -5.02 -0.84
CA VAL A 252 8.36 -5.52 -1.73
C VAL A 252 9.67 -5.86 -0.98
N ALA A 253 9.97 -5.14 0.10
CA ALA A 253 11.14 -5.43 0.93
C ALA A 253 10.91 -6.68 1.80
N LEU A 254 9.69 -6.86 2.31
CA LEU A 254 9.33 -8.07 3.05
C LEU A 254 9.34 -9.30 2.13
N GLU A 255 8.84 -9.16 0.90
CA GLU A 255 8.91 -10.19 -0.12
C GLU A 255 10.36 -10.57 -0.42
N ALA A 256 11.22 -9.58 -0.68
CA ALA A 256 12.65 -9.80 -0.93
C ALA A 256 13.36 -10.48 0.27
N ALA A 257 13.04 -10.06 1.50
CA ALA A 257 13.58 -10.68 2.71
C ALA A 257 13.18 -12.16 2.83
N ALA A 258 11.94 -12.50 2.52
CA ALA A 258 11.46 -13.89 2.54
C ALA A 258 12.19 -14.75 1.49
N TYR A 259 12.63 -14.16 0.38
CA TYR A 259 13.48 -14.82 -0.60
C TYR A 259 14.99 -14.74 -0.25
N GLY A 260 15.36 -14.33 0.97
CA GLY A 260 16.73 -14.34 1.45
C GLY A 260 17.63 -13.23 0.88
N CYS A 261 17.06 -12.13 0.38
CA CYS A 261 17.86 -10.96 0.05
C CYS A 261 18.34 -10.25 1.31
N GLU A 262 19.57 -9.72 1.29
CA GLU A 262 20.00 -8.70 2.24
C GLU A 262 19.23 -7.42 1.97
N ILE A 263 18.62 -6.82 3.02
CA ILE A 263 17.69 -5.70 2.84
C ILE A 263 18.35 -4.37 3.21
N VAL A 264 18.31 -3.43 2.28
CA VAL A 264 18.75 -2.04 2.49
C VAL A 264 17.56 -1.11 2.41
N LEU A 265 17.23 -0.47 3.54
CA LEU A 265 16.09 0.44 3.67
C LEU A 265 16.54 1.79 4.22
N THR A 266 15.75 2.83 3.95
CA THR A 266 15.88 4.09 4.68
C THR A 266 15.25 3.96 6.07
N ASN A 267 15.82 4.65 7.06
CA ASN A 267 15.31 4.65 8.44
C ASN A 267 14.06 5.53 8.59
N TYR A 268 13.11 5.44 7.65
CA TYR A 268 11.84 6.16 7.66
C TYR A 268 10.66 5.21 7.40
N GLY A 269 9.57 5.38 8.17
CA GLY A 269 8.35 4.62 7.98
C GLY A 269 8.28 3.30 8.73
N ALA A 270 7.34 2.45 8.36
CA ALA A 270 7.02 1.19 9.04
C ALA A 270 8.05 0.05 8.93
N PRO A 271 9.02 0.03 8.02
CA PRO A 271 10.09 -0.97 8.03
C PRO A 271 11.17 -0.71 9.09
N LYS A 272 10.84 -0.12 10.24
CA LYS A 272 11.78 0.02 11.37
C LYS A 272 11.91 -1.28 12.14
#